data_7c53dcebd3898db2df3228da1744be9b
#
_entry.id   7c53dcebd3898db2df3228da1744be9b
#
_cell.length_a   1.000
_cell.length_b   1.000
_cell.length_c   1.000
_cell.angle_alpha   90.00
_cell.angle_beta   90.00
_cell.angle_gamma   90.00
#
_symmetry.space_group_name_H-M   'P 1'
#
loop_
_entity.id
_entity.type
_entity.pdbx_description
1 polymer ?
#
loop_
_entity_poly.entity_id
_entity_poly.type
_entity_poly.pdbx_seq_one_letter_code
_entity_poly.pdbx_strand_id
1 'polypeptide(L)'
;FIRGIMTYLDAFKSGNLVLPSALLLNYNQLFSSSDDFLVWQFFYLQNTTALGELSPSQIAEKIGKQVFEVNQAISRLTEKGLLQYRTIELNGEIEVIFDATLALERLDQLFEKQETSQAVPAKNDLKDLVETFQQELGRLLSPFEIEDLEKSLKEDGTSADLIKEALREAVLNGKPNWKYIQAILRNWRHEGVKSVVQVEA
;
A
#
# COMPACT_ATOMS: atom_id res chain seq x y z
N PHE A 1 15.75 -48.39 -11.19
CA PHE A 1 15.39 -46.95 -11.23
C PHE A 1 16.12 -46.25 -10.10
N ILE A 2 17.29 -45.66 -10.43
CA ILE A 2 18.01 -44.76 -9.52
C ILE A 2 17.16 -43.48 -9.46
N ARG A 3 16.49 -43.24 -8.33
CA ARG A 3 15.97 -41.90 -8.01
C ARG A 3 17.19 -40.99 -7.88
N GLY A 4 17.47 -40.23 -8.94
CA GLY A 4 18.48 -39.18 -8.87
C GLY A 4 18.12 -38.23 -7.73
N ILE A 5 19.07 -38.04 -6.80
CA ILE A 5 18.91 -37.03 -5.75
C ILE A 5 18.85 -35.70 -6.46
N MET A 6 17.65 -35.03 -6.42
CA MET A 6 17.50 -33.67 -6.95
C MET A 6 18.47 -32.75 -6.20
N THR A 7 19.40 -32.16 -6.93
CA THR A 7 20.34 -31.20 -6.35
C THR A 7 19.60 -29.88 -6.06
N TYR A 8 20.15 -29.05 -5.18
CA TYR A 8 19.61 -27.72 -4.96
C TYR A 8 19.60 -26.87 -6.25
N LEU A 9 20.58 -27.07 -7.12
CA LEU A 9 20.64 -26.42 -8.43
C LEU A 9 19.47 -26.85 -9.34
N ASP A 10 19.10 -28.12 -9.32
CA ASP A 10 17.95 -28.62 -10.09
C ASP A 10 16.65 -28.05 -9.53
N ALA A 11 16.52 -28.00 -8.19
CA ALA A 11 15.40 -27.34 -7.54
C ALA A 11 15.30 -25.85 -7.87
N PHE A 12 16.43 -25.14 -7.88
CA PHE A 12 16.48 -23.73 -8.27
C PHE A 12 16.06 -23.52 -9.73
N LYS A 13 16.49 -24.37 -10.66
CA LYS A 13 16.12 -24.32 -12.07
C LYS A 13 14.66 -24.69 -12.34
N SER A 14 14.01 -25.44 -11.46
CA SER A 14 12.61 -25.86 -11.61
C SER A 14 11.62 -24.71 -11.43
N GLY A 15 12.02 -23.64 -10.79
CA GLY A 15 11.22 -22.44 -10.58
C GLY A 15 11.40 -21.83 -9.19
N ASN A 16 11.20 -20.53 -9.11
CA ASN A 16 11.30 -19.76 -7.87
C ASN A 16 10.01 -19.02 -7.61
N LEU A 17 9.56 -19.03 -6.35
CA LEU A 17 8.47 -18.17 -5.92
C LEU A 17 9.00 -16.75 -5.75
N VAL A 18 8.52 -15.83 -6.57
CA VAL A 18 8.85 -14.40 -6.48
C VAL A 18 7.59 -13.66 -6.13
N LEU A 19 7.54 -13.05 -4.94
CA LEU A 19 6.40 -12.27 -4.46
C LEU A 19 6.74 -10.79 -4.46
N PRO A 20 5.82 -9.92 -4.92
CA PRO A 20 5.92 -8.48 -4.67
C PRO A 20 5.99 -8.22 -3.16
N SER A 21 6.93 -7.40 -2.71
CA SER A 21 7.07 -7.03 -1.29
C SER A 21 5.78 -6.43 -0.73
N ALA A 22 5.04 -5.70 -1.55
CA ALA A 22 3.76 -5.12 -1.18
C ALA A 22 2.71 -6.16 -0.74
N LEU A 23 2.68 -7.37 -1.33
CA LEU A 23 1.81 -8.45 -0.88
C LEU A 23 2.17 -8.94 0.53
N LEU A 24 3.46 -9.09 0.81
CA LEU A 24 3.93 -9.52 2.12
C LEU A 24 3.66 -8.45 3.20
N LEU A 25 3.93 -7.18 2.87
CA LEU A 25 3.76 -6.07 3.80
C LEU A 25 2.28 -5.76 4.12
N ASN A 26 1.36 -6.12 3.23
CA ASN A 26 -0.08 -5.88 3.37
C ASN A 26 -0.90 -7.18 3.49
N TYR A 27 -0.28 -8.33 3.77
CA TYR A 27 -0.98 -9.61 3.74
C TYR A 27 -2.17 -9.68 4.71
N ASN A 28 -2.07 -9.05 5.87
CA ASN A 28 -3.13 -9.03 6.88
C ASN A 28 -4.39 -8.25 6.44
N GLN A 29 -4.27 -7.37 5.46
CA GLN A 29 -5.40 -6.63 4.89
C GLN A 29 -6.09 -7.42 3.75
N LEU A 30 -5.33 -8.27 3.07
CA LEU A 30 -5.82 -9.09 1.96
C LEU A 30 -6.33 -10.45 2.42
N PHE A 31 -5.52 -11.17 3.20
CA PHE A 31 -5.79 -12.55 3.61
C PHE A 31 -6.42 -12.61 5.00
N SER A 32 -7.24 -13.63 5.25
CA SER A 32 -7.90 -13.82 6.56
C SER A 32 -6.94 -14.39 7.61
N SER A 33 -5.92 -15.12 7.15
CA SER A 33 -4.94 -15.77 8.02
C SER A 33 -3.60 -15.99 7.29
N SER A 34 -2.55 -16.29 8.05
CA SER A 34 -1.28 -16.72 7.49
C SER A 34 -1.39 -18.04 6.72
N ASP A 35 -2.29 -18.93 7.12
CA ASP A 35 -2.54 -20.19 6.43
C ASP A 35 -3.16 -19.94 5.05
N ASP A 36 -4.11 -18.98 4.93
CA ASP A 36 -4.68 -18.58 3.65
C ASP A 36 -3.61 -17.99 2.73
N PHE A 37 -2.74 -17.14 3.26
CA PHE A 37 -1.63 -16.58 2.50
C PHE A 37 -0.65 -17.67 2.04
N LEU A 38 -0.35 -18.65 2.89
CA LEU A 38 0.52 -19.78 2.53
C LEU A 38 -0.12 -20.64 1.44
N VAL A 39 -1.39 -21.02 1.58
CA VAL A 39 -2.12 -21.80 0.57
C VAL A 39 -2.19 -21.06 -0.76
N TRP A 40 -2.48 -19.75 -0.74
CA TRP A 40 -2.50 -18.92 -1.93
C TRP A 40 -1.16 -18.92 -2.68
N GLN A 41 -0.03 -18.91 -1.97
CA GLN A 41 1.30 -18.94 -2.58
C GLN A 41 1.54 -20.19 -3.44
N PHE A 42 0.96 -21.33 -3.10
CA PHE A 42 1.06 -22.54 -3.94
C PHE A 42 0.37 -22.33 -5.29
N PHE A 43 -0.81 -21.72 -5.31
CA PHE A 43 -1.51 -21.42 -6.56
C PHE A 43 -0.79 -20.35 -7.36
N TYR A 44 -0.27 -19.33 -6.69
CA TYR A 44 0.53 -18.28 -7.33
C TYR A 44 1.82 -18.85 -7.95
N LEU A 45 2.49 -19.75 -7.25
CA LEU A 45 3.66 -20.45 -7.78
C LEU A 45 3.31 -21.26 -9.05
N GLN A 46 2.18 -21.94 -9.08
CA GLN A 46 1.70 -22.67 -10.27
C GLN A 46 1.41 -21.74 -11.43
N ASN A 47 0.86 -20.55 -11.18
CA ASN A 47 0.57 -19.58 -12.23
C ASN A 47 1.83 -18.89 -12.79
N THR A 48 2.91 -18.84 -12.03
CA THR A 48 4.12 -18.07 -12.37
C THR A 48 5.33 -18.91 -12.73
N THR A 49 5.21 -20.24 -12.65
CA THR A 49 6.29 -21.17 -12.98
C THR A 49 5.78 -22.34 -13.84
N ALA A 50 6.69 -23.13 -14.36
CA ALA A 50 6.38 -24.37 -15.08
C ALA A 50 6.15 -25.58 -14.15
N LEU A 51 6.02 -25.37 -12.85
CA LEU A 51 5.72 -26.45 -11.91
C LEU A 51 4.31 -26.97 -12.14
N GLY A 52 4.19 -28.30 -12.11
CA GLY A 52 2.91 -28.96 -12.27
C GLY A 52 1.91 -28.59 -11.17
N GLU A 53 0.64 -28.73 -11.49
CA GLU A 53 -0.44 -28.45 -10.57
C GLU A 53 -0.39 -29.36 -9.34
N LEU A 54 -0.58 -28.78 -8.15
CA LEU A 54 -0.66 -29.50 -6.89
C LEU A 54 -2.12 -29.58 -6.44
N SER A 55 -2.60 -30.78 -6.14
CA SER A 55 -3.92 -30.95 -5.57
C SER A 55 -3.97 -30.40 -4.13
N PRO A 56 -5.17 -30.07 -3.61
CA PRO A 56 -5.33 -29.64 -2.22
C PRO A 56 -4.74 -30.62 -1.19
N SER A 57 -4.78 -31.94 -1.46
CA SER A 57 -4.18 -32.96 -0.61
C SER A 57 -2.65 -32.91 -0.61
N GLN A 58 -2.05 -32.65 -1.76
CA GLN A 58 -0.60 -32.48 -1.87
C GLN A 58 -0.12 -31.20 -1.18
N ILE A 59 -0.90 -30.11 -1.30
CA ILE A 59 -0.62 -28.86 -0.57
C ILE A 59 -0.70 -29.11 0.94
N ALA A 60 -1.76 -29.79 1.42
CA ALA A 60 -1.95 -30.12 2.82
C ALA A 60 -0.77 -30.90 3.40
N GLU A 61 -0.31 -31.92 2.68
CA GLU A 61 0.88 -32.70 3.06
C GLU A 61 2.13 -31.81 3.21
N LYS A 62 2.35 -30.91 2.26
CA LYS A 62 3.53 -30.04 2.26
C LYS A 62 3.54 -29.02 3.40
N ILE A 63 2.38 -28.54 3.83
CA ILE A 63 2.26 -27.54 4.91
C ILE A 63 1.92 -28.14 6.27
N GLY A 64 1.79 -29.47 6.37
CA GLY A 64 1.47 -30.18 7.62
C GLY A 64 0.06 -29.93 8.15
N LYS A 65 -0.90 -29.71 7.25
CA LYS A 65 -2.31 -29.43 7.55
C LYS A 65 -3.22 -30.57 7.10
N GLN A 66 -4.48 -30.54 7.55
CA GLN A 66 -5.50 -31.44 7.03
C GLN A 66 -6.06 -30.93 5.71
N VAL A 67 -6.50 -31.83 4.83
CA VAL A 67 -7.05 -31.46 3.52
C VAL A 67 -8.27 -30.52 3.65
N PHE A 68 -9.10 -30.72 4.68
CA PHE A 68 -10.26 -29.86 4.89
C PHE A 68 -9.86 -28.42 5.24
N GLU A 69 -8.75 -28.21 5.96
CA GLU A 69 -8.23 -26.87 6.28
C GLU A 69 -7.78 -26.14 5.03
N VAL A 70 -7.12 -26.85 4.11
CA VAL A 70 -6.72 -26.30 2.79
C VAL A 70 -7.96 -25.95 1.96
N ASN A 71 -8.97 -26.84 1.93
CA ASN A 71 -10.22 -26.55 1.22
C ASN A 71 -10.98 -25.36 1.80
N GLN A 72 -10.97 -25.17 3.13
CA GLN A 72 -11.52 -24.00 3.76
C GLN A 72 -10.75 -22.72 3.39
N ALA A 73 -9.43 -22.78 3.32
CA ALA A 73 -8.59 -21.69 2.86
C ALA A 73 -8.93 -21.31 1.40
N ILE A 74 -9.05 -22.31 0.51
CA ILE A 74 -9.45 -22.11 -0.89
C ILE A 74 -10.82 -21.40 -0.96
N SER A 75 -11.80 -21.85 -0.18
CA SER A 75 -13.13 -21.22 -0.13
C SER A 75 -13.05 -19.76 0.28
N ARG A 76 -12.34 -19.44 1.39
CA ARG A 76 -12.14 -18.05 1.84
C ARG A 76 -11.41 -17.20 0.82
N LEU A 77 -10.39 -17.73 0.16
CA LEU A 77 -9.65 -17.05 -0.90
C LEU A 77 -10.54 -16.74 -2.10
N THR A 78 -11.40 -17.68 -2.48
CA THR A 78 -12.36 -17.50 -3.58
C THR A 78 -13.45 -16.48 -3.21
N GLU A 79 -14.02 -16.55 -2.02
CA GLU A 79 -15.01 -15.58 -1.52
C GLU A 79 -14.46 -14.15 -1.47
N LYS A 80 -13.18 -14.00 -1.13
CA LYS A 80 -12.50 -12.70 -1.13
C LYS A 80 -12.05 -12.22 -2.52
N GLY A 81 -12.19 -13.06 -3.54
CA GLY A 81 -11.74 -12.78 -4.91
C GLY A 81 -10.21 -12.69 -5.03
N LEU A 82 -9.48 -13.44 -4.19
CA LEU A 82 -8.02 -13.58 -4.24
C LEU A 82 -7.59 -14.81 -5.05
N LEU A 83 -8.53 -15.70 -5.30
CA LEU A 83 -8.39 -16.92 -6.09
C LEU A 83 -9.65 -17.11 -6.92
N GLN A 84 -9.52 -17.45 -8.19
CA GLN A 84 -10.65 -17.68 -9.08
C GLN A 84 -10.42 -18.92 -9.93
N TYR A 85 -11.49 -19.66 -10.22
CA TYR A 85 -11.48 -20.70 -11.23
C TYR A 85 -11.43 -20.10 -12.62
N ARG A 86 -10.47 -20.51 -13.42
CA ARG A 86 -10.38 -20.15 -14.84
C ARG A 86 -10.38 -21.42 -15.68
N THR A 87 -11.22 -21.46 -16.70
CA THR A 87 -11.22 -22.55 -17.67
C THR A 87 -10.27 -22.19 -18.80
N ILE A 88 -9.34 -23.09 -19.11
CA ILE A 88 -8.41 -23.01 -20.23
C ILE A 88 -8.63 -24.19 -21.15
N GLU A 89 -8.40 -24.02 -22.45
CA GLU A 89 -8.35 -25.10 -23.42
C GLU A 89 -6.87 -25.43 -23.68
N LEU A 90 -6.47 -26.64 -23.35
CA LEU A 90 -5.12 -27.14 -23.58
C LEU A 90 -5.19 -28.43 -24.42
N ASN A 91 -4.57 -28.44 -25.60
CA ASN A 91 -4.55 -29.58 -26.51
C ASN A 91 -5.95 -30.13 -26.89
N GLY A 92 -6.99 -29.28 -26.90
CA GLY A 92 -8.37 -29.69 -27.19
C GLY A 92 -9.16 -30.22 -25.99
N GLU A 93 -8.56 -30.22 -24.81
CA GLU A 93 -9.23 -30.53 -23.54
C GLU A 93 -9.45 -29.26 -22.71
N ILE A 94 -10.60 -29.22 -22.02
CA ILE A 94 -10.92 -28.12 -21.12
C ILE A 94 -10.39 -28.46 -19.73
N GLU A 95 -9.43 -27.65 -19.28
CA GLU A 95 -8.86 -27.75 -17.93
C GLU A 95 -9.35 -26.58 -17.07
N VAL A 96 -9.58 -26.84 -15.79
CA VAL A 96 -9.92 -25.83 -14.79
C VAL A 96 -8.70 -25.56 -13.95
N ILE A 97 -8.19 -24.35 -14.02
CA ILE A 97 -7.06 -23.91 -13.22
C ILE A 97 -7.49 -22.82 -12.22
N PHE A 98 -6.72 -22.70 -11.15
CA PHE A 98 -6.88 -21.59 -10.22
C PHE A 98 -6.02 -20.40 -10.64
N ASP A 99 -6.63 -19.24 -10.78
CA ASP A 99 -5.93 -17.98 -11.01
C ASP A 99 -5.75 -17.23 -9.68
N ALA A 100 -4.52 -17.11 -9.24
CA ALA A 100 -4.13 -16.42 -8.01
C ALA A 100 -3.66 -14.97 -8.27
N THR A 101 -3.53 -14.56 -9.53
CA THR A 101 -3.02 -13.22 -9.89
C THR A 101 -3.98 -12.08 -9.51
N LEU A 102 -5.25 -12.40 -9.27
CA LEU A 102 -6.26 -11.45 -8.81
C LEU A 102 -5.92 -10.77 -7.47
N ALA A 103 -5.07 -11.40 -6.64
CA ALA A 103 -4.60 -10.77 -5.42
C ALA A 103 -3.78 -9.50 -5.69
N LEU A 104 -3.13 -9.40 -6.85
CA LEU A 104 -2.42 -8.19 -7.27
C LEU A 104 -3.39 -7.05 -7.59
N GLU A 105 -4.51 -7.35 -8.28
CA GLU A 105 -5.57 -6.37 -8.56
C GLU A 105 -6.23 -5.88 -7.26
N ARG A 106 -6.41 -6.79 -6.29
CA ARG A 106 -6.91 -6.43 -4.96
C ARG A 106 -5.94 -5.54 -4.20
N LEU A 107 -4.65 -5.75 -4.38
CA LEU A 107 -3.62 -4.90 -3.81
C LEU A 107 -3.68 -3.48 -4.40
N ASP A 108 -3.85 -3.34 -5.72
CA ASP A 108 -4.03 -2.05 -6.38
C ASP A 108 -5.25 -1.31 -5.82
N GLN A 109 -6.41 -1.99 -5.72
CA GLN A 109 -7.62 -1.42 -5.10
C GLN A 109 -7.43 -1.00 -3.65
N LEU A 110 -6.56 -1.67 -2.91
CA LEU A 110 -6.23 -1.35 -1.54
C LEU A 110 -5.44 -0.04 -1.46
N PHE A 111 -4.50 0.16 -2.37
CA PHE A 111 -3.73 1.41 -2.47
C PHE A 111 -4.60 2.57 -2.96
N GLU A 112 -5.44 2.38 -3.96
CA GLU A 112 -6.40 3.39 -4.42
C GLU A 112 -7.34 3.84 -3.29
N LYS A 113 -7.84 2.91 -2.47
CA LYS A 113 -8.67 3.23 -1.30
C LYS A 113 -7.87 3.95 -0.21
N GLN A 114 -6.61 3.63 -0.03
CA GLN A 114 -5.74 4.32 0.91
C GLN A 114 -5.45 5.75 0.43
N GLU A 115 -5.27 5.96 -0.86
CA GLU A 115 -5.12 7.29 -1.45
C GLU A 115 -6.40 8.13 -1.34
N THR A 116 -7.58 7.51 -1.47
CA THR A 116 -8.87 8.22 -1.35
C THR A 116 -9.35 8.40 0.10
N SER A 117 -8.95 7.54 1.04
CA SER A 117 -9.34 7.61 2.46
C SER A 117 -8.31 8.33 3.33
N GLN A 118 -7.08 8.39 2.90
CA GLN A 118 -6.11 9.34 3.35
C GLN A 118 -6.08 10.45 2.27
N ALA A 119 -6.70 11.57 2.58
CA ALA A 119 -6.11 12.84 2.21
C ALA A 119 -4.77 12.91 2.99
N VAL A 120 -3.81 12.06 2.63
CA VAL A 120 -2.42 12.29 2.94
C VAL A 120 -2.14 13.63 2.26
N PRO A 121 -1.69 14.65 2.97
CA PRO A 121 -1.16 15.82 2.30
C PRO A 121 -0.13 15.27 1.33
N ALA A 122 -0.41 15.42 0.05
CA ALA A 122 0.33 14.77 -1.00
C ALA A 122 1.80 15.14 -0.80
N LYS A 123 2.72 14.24 -1.13
CA LYS A 123 4.14 14.60 -1.24
C LYS A 123 4.32 15.87 -2.07
N ASN A 124 3.33 16.20 -2.90
CA ASN A 124 3.17 17.43 -3.63
C ASN A 124 2.84 18.63 -2.75
N ASP A 125 1.98 18.51 -1.71
CA ASP A 125 1.57 19.64 -0.86
C ASP A 125 2.74 20.16 -0.02
N LEU A 126 3.56 19.28 0.56
CA LEU A 126 4.73 19.70 1.29
C LEU A 126 5.77 20.35 0.36
N LYS A 127 6.01 19.77 -0.82
CA LYS A 127 6.93 20.34 -1.81
C LYS A 127 6.45 21.72 -2.27
N ASP A 128 5.18 21.84 -2.62
CA ASP A 128 4.56 23.08 -3.07
C ASP A 128 4.57 24.14 -1.95
N LEU A 129 4.31 23.75 -0.70
CA LEU A 129 4.46 24.64 0.45
C LEU A 129 5.89 25.11 0.62
N VAL A 130 6.87 24.22 0.58
CA VAL A 130 8.30 24.58 0.71
C VAL A 130 8.69 25.56 -0.39
N GLU A 131 8.31 25.31 -1.63
CA GLU A 131 8.59 26.20 -2.75
C GLU A 131 7.91 27.57 -2.57
N THR A 132 6.64 27.62 -2.17
CA THR A 132 5.89 28.86 -1.90
C THR A 132 6.53 29.66 -0.78
N PHE A 133 6.88 29.02 0.33
CA PHE A 133 7.53 29.68 1.46
C PHE A 133 8.91 30.25 1.09
N GLN A 134 9.70 29.51 0.31
CA GLN A 134 11.01 29.96 -0.13
C GLN A 134 10.91 31.17 -1.07
N GLN A 135 9.91 31.21 -1.93
CA GLN A 135 9.64 32.32 -2.81
C GLN A 135 9.24 33.60 -2.03
N GLU A 136 8.28 33.46 -1.12
CA GLU A 136 7.75 34.60 -0.34
C GLU A 136 8.73 35.13 0.70
N LEU A 137 9.52 34.25 1.32
CA LEU A 137 10.53 34.61 2.31
C LEU A 137 11.86 35.04 1.67
N GLY A 138 12.05 34.80 0.36
CA GLY A 138 13.27 35.14 -0.37
C GLY A 138 14.52 34.39 0.06
N ARG A 139 14.34 33.19 0.72
CA ARG A 139 15.43 32.36 1.21
C ARG A 139 15.02 30.89 1.23
N LEU A 140 16.01 30.00 1.29
CA LEU A 140 15.76 28.59 1.54
C LEU A 140 15.26 28.37 2.97
N LEU A 141 14.35 27.42 3.13
CA LEU A 141 13.94 26.96 4.45
C LEU A 141 15.01 26.06 5.07
N SER A 142 15.16 26.18 6.37
CA SER A 142 16.00 25.27 7.15
C SER A 142 15.34 23.89 7.27
N PRO A 143 16.10 22.80 7.54
CA PRO A 143 15.53 21.50 7.79
C PRO A 143 14.46 21.48 8.89
N PHE A 144 14.63 22.26 9.95
CA PHE A 144 13.65 22.39 11.03
C PHE A 144 12.35 23.04 10.58
N GLU A 145 12.42 24.07 9.72
CA GLU A 145 11.23 24.73 9.18
C GLU A 145 10.45 23.78 8.25
N ILE A 146 11.15 22.93 7.49
CA ILE A 146 10.53 21.90 6.65
C ILE A 146 9.85 20.84 7.53
N GLU A 147 10.52 20.39 8.60
CA GLU A 147 9.96 19.44 9.58
C GLU A 147 8.71 20.02 10.26
N ASP A 148 8.72 21.29 10.64
CA ASP A 148 7.56 21.96 11.23
C ASP A 148 6.38 22.06 10.24
N LEU A 149 6.64 22.30 8.94
CA LEU A 149 5.61 22.27 7.90
C LEU A 149 5.01 20.87 7.75
N GLU A 150 5.86 19.86 7.70
CA GLU A 150 5.42 18.46 7.61
C GLU A 150 4.58 18.06 8.83
N LYS A 151 4.98 18.48 10.02
CA LYS A 151 4.24 18.27 11.27
C LYS A 151 2.89 18.95 11.25
N SER A 152 2.83 20.21 10.80
CA SER A 152 1.58 20.97 10.69
C SER A 152 0.59 20.30 9.73
N LEU A 153 1.08 19.71 8.63
CA LEU A 153 0.24 18.96 7.70
C LEU A 153 -0.22 17.62 8.27
N LYS A 154 0.70 16.82 8.83
CA LYS A 154 0.44 15.41 9.18
C LYS A 154 -0.11 15.23 10.59
N GLU A 155 0.47 15.92 11.58
CA GLU A 155 0.11 15.73 12.99
C GLU A 155 -1.00 16.69 13.41
N ASP A 156 -0.89 17.95 13.00
CA ASP A 156 -1.86 18.99 13.36
C ASP A 156 -3.10 18.99 12.44
N GLY A 157 -3.04 18.26 11.30
CA GLY A 157 -4.14 18.18 10.34
C GLY A 157 -4.49 19.52 9.69
N THR A 158 -3.54 20.46 9.64
CA THR A 158 -3.74 21.78 9.02
C THR A 158 -3.64 21.67 7.50
N SER A 159 -4.64 22.13 6.76
CA SER A 159 -4.61 22.07 5.29
C SER A 159 -3.49 22.94 4.70
N ALA A 160 -2.95 22.54 3.55
CA ALA A 160 -1.92 23.29 2.84
C ALA A 160 -2.36 24.72 2.52
N ASP A 161 -3.64 24.89 2.16
CA ASP A 161 -4.21 26.20 1.85
C ASP A 161 -4.24 27.11 3.08
N LEU A 162 -4.56 26.56 4.25
CA LEU A 162 -4.56 27.33 5.50
C LEU A 162 -3.13 27.72 5.92
N ILE A 163 -2.15 26.87 5.66
CA ILE A 163 -0.73 27.18 5.90
C ILE A 163 -0.25 28.29 4.95
N LYS A 164 -0.65 28.26 3.68
CA LYS A 164 -0.37 29.34 2.71
C LYS A 164 -1.01 30.65 3.13
N GLU A 165 -2.24 30.62 3.65
CA GLU A 165 -2.93 31.83 4.11
C GLU A 165 -2.23 32.44 5.34
N ALA A 166 -1.70 31.62 6.26
CA ALA A 166 -0.89 32.13 7.36
C ALA A 166 0.41 32.79 6.90
N LEU A 167 1.04 32.27 5.85
CA LEU A 167 2.18 32.92 5.21
C LEU A 167 1.78 34.26 4.60
N ARG A 168 0.67 34.27 3.84
CA ARG A 168 0.12 35.50 3.22
C ARG A 168 -0.17 36.59 4.24
N GLU A 169 -0.85 36.22 5.34
CA GLU A 169 -1.13 37.11 6.45
C GLU A 169 0.14 37.72 7.05
N ALA A 170 1.19 36.90 7.24
CA ALA A 170 2.47 37.35 7.74
C ALA A 170 3.17 38.31 6.79
N VAL A 171 3.10 38.08 5.48
CA VAL A 171 3.64 38.99 4.44
C VAL A 171 2.88 40.30 4.42
N LEU A 172 1.56 40.27 4.44
CA LEU A 172 0.71 41.48 4.44
C LEU A 172 0.95 42.36 5.68
N ASN A 173 1.22 41.72 6.83
CA ASN A 173 1.57 42.45 8.06
C ASN A 173 3.04 42.91 8.14
N GLY A 174 3.80 42.72 7.07
CA GLY A 174 5.22 43.13 7.02
C GLY A 174 6.12 42.32 7.95
N LYS A 175 5.69 41.14 8.36
CA LYS A 175 6.43 40.25 9.28
C LYS A 175 6.62 38.84 8.71
N PRO A 176 7.24 38.71 7.52
CA PRO A 176 7.43 37.41 6.87
C PRO A 176 8.54 36.60 7.56
N ASN A 177 8.32 36.24 8.80
CA ASN A 177 9.24 35.39 9.55
C ASN A 177 8.56 34.16 10.13
N TRP A 178 9.32 33.08 10.25
CA TRP A 178 8.82 31.78 10.68
C TRP A 178 8.06 31.81 12.01
N LYS A 179 8.61 32.49 12.98
CA LYS A 179 8.01 32.59 14.32
C LYS A 179 6.63 33.24 14.30
N TYR A 180 6.44 34.25 13.47
CA TYR A 180 5.15 34.96 13.32
C TYR A 180 4.12 34.05 12.63
N ILE A 181 4.52 33.35 11.56
CA ILE A 181 3.66 32.42 10.85
C ILE A 181 3.18 31.30 11.79
N GLN A 182 4.09 30.71 12.56
CA GLN A 182 3.75 29.69 13.56
C GLN A 182 2.81 30.23 14.66
N ALA A 183 2.93 31.49 15.02
CA ALA A 183 2.01 32.13 15.96
C ALA A 183 0.60 32.26 15.39
N ILE A 184 0.47 32.62 14.10
CA ILE A 184 -0.82 32.72 13.39
C ILE A 184 -1.47 31.31 13.37
N LEU A 185 -0.76 30.29 12.92
CA LEU A 185 -1.27 28.91 12.83
C LEU A 185 -1.72 28.38 14.19
N ARG A 186 -0.98 28.69 15.25
CA ARG A 186 -1.31 28.29 16.62
C ARG A 186 -2.58 29.01 17.11
N ASN A 187 -2.72 30.29 16.81
CA ASN A 187 -3.89 31.10 17.17
C ASN A 187 -5.15 30.55 16.47
N TRP A 188 -5.08 30.37 15.16
CA TRP A 188 -6.19 29.81 14.39
C TRP A 188 -6.60 28.41 14.88
N ARG A 189 -5.64 27.58 15.25
CA ARG A 189 -5.92 26.27 15.86
C ARG A 189 -6.67 26.40 17.19
N HIS A 190 -6.26 27.34 18.02
CA HIS A 190 -6.93 27.61 19.30
C HIS A 190 -8.35 28.15 19.11
N GLU A 191 -8.59 28.92 18.06
CA GLU A 191 -9.89 29.46 17.68
C GLU A 191 -10.76 28.47 16.91
N GLY A 192 -10.23 27.29 16.58
CA GLY A 192 -10.95 26.24 15.87
C GLY A 192 -11.12 26.49 14.38
N VAL A 193 -10.30 27.37 13.77
CA VAL A 193 -10.30 27.67 12.33
C VAL A 193 -9.73 26.47 11.59
N LYS A 194 -10.51 25.90 10.64
CA LYS A 194 -10.16 24.71 9.87
C LYS A 194 -10.09 24.96 8.35
N SER A 195 -10.49 26.13 7.90
CA SER A 195 -10.51 26.47 6.47
C SER A 195 -10.24 27.96 6.25
N VAL A 196 -9.74 28.29 5.05
CA VAL A 196 -9.49 29.68 4.61
C VAL A 196 -10.76 30.54 4.65
N VAL A 197 -11.91 29.98 4.32
CA VAL A 197 -13.21 30.68 4.37
C VAL A 197 -13.55 31.20 5.78
N GLN A 198 -13.06 30.53 6.83
CA GLN A 198 -13.26 30.95 8.22
C GLN A 198 -12.28 32.09 8.65
N VAL A 199 -11.20 32.27 7.92
CA VAL A 199 -10.23 33.39 8.15
C VAL A 199 -10.74 34.68 7.60
N GLU A 200 -11.46 34.65 6.47
CA GLU A 200 -11.99 35.83 5.76
C GLU A 200 -13.34 36.34 6.33
N ALA A 201 -13.93 35.60 7.27
CA ALA A 201 -15.24 35.93 7.88
C ALA A 201 -15.08 36.75 9.18
#